data_669554aa1cae20171fc3013f8cd2f9fa
#
_entry.id   669554aa1cae20171fc3013f8cd2f9fa
#
_cell.length_a   1.000
_cell.length_b   1.000
_cell.length_c   1.000
_cell.angle_alpha   90.00
_cell.angle_beta   90.00
_cell.angle_gamma   90.00
#
_symmetry.space_group_name_H-M   'P 1'
#
loop_
_entity.id
_entity.type
_entity.pdbx_description
1 polymer ?
#
loop_
_entity_poly.entity_id
_entity_poly.type
_entity_poly.pdbx_seq_one_letter_code
_entity_poly.pdbx_strand_id
1 'polypeptide(L)'
;MESLETLARHVSPRGEVLLRRRIDEGHCIEELIINGVFAMDSSETSTESMLAELALPNEHAQRVLVGGLGLGYTVAAVSAQNVDAIDVVEIEECLIDWSHRGVTATLKAAADPRTRLYAGDIREVFGDASHGPVGPWDAIILDVDNGPDFLVFEENSDLYTDAGLRAAYARLTPGGTLAIWCQCPVPALSAALQRIAPSAEEHIIEVVRGQRSFGYAIYTLSRPRDSIGRARQE
;
A
#
# COMPACT_ATOMS: atom_id res chain seq x y z
N MET A 1 -11.34 -22.55 23.31
CA MET A 1 -12.00 -22.96 22.05
C MET A 1 -11.79 -21.81 21.08
N GLU A 2 -10.97 -22.02 20.07
CA GLU A 2 -10.80 -21.03 19.01
C GLU A 2 -12.16 -20.85 18.32
N SER A 3 -12.75 -19.67 18.43
CA SER A 3 -13.96 -19.35 17.67
C SER A 3 -13.53 -18.67 16.37
N LEU A 4 -13.95 -19.23 15.26
CA LEU A 4 -13.76 -18.68 13.92
C LEU A 4 -15.10 -18.15 13.41
N GLU A 5 -15.15 -16.86 13.07
CA GLU A 5 -16.34 -16.18 12.58
C GLU A 5 -16.06 -15.62 11.17
N THR A 6 -16.93 -15.90 10.20
CA THR A 6 -16.90 -15.22 8.90
C THR A 6 -17.61 -13.89 9.02
N LEU A 7 -16.88 -12.78 8.81
CA LEU A 7 -17.42 -11.43 8.82
C LEU A 7 -18.03 -11.03 7.48
N ALA A 8 -17.34 -11.39 6.39
CA ALA A 8 -17.80 -11.16 5.03
C ALA A 8 -17.17 -12.17 4.06
N ARG A 9 -17.87 -12.44 2.97
CA ARG A 9 -17.40 -13.32 1.89
C ARG A 9 -17.94 -12.83 0.56
N HIS A 10 -17.11 -12.81 -0.45
CA HIS A 10 -17.47 -12.49 -1.81
C HIS A 10 -16.83 -13.45 -2.79
N VAL A 11 -17.50 -13.71 -3.91
CA VAL A 11 -16.95 -14.50 -5.02
C VAL A 11 -17.10 -13.68 -6.29
N SER A 12 -15.97 -13.38 -6.92
CA SER A 12 -15.89 -12.66 -8.18
C SER A 12 -15.31 -13.56 -9.29
N PRO A 13 -15.24 -13.12 -10.54
CA PRO A 13 -14.49 -13.82 -11.58
C PRO A 13 -12.99 -14.00 -11.26
N ARG A 14 -12.41 -13.16 -10.39
CA ARG A 14 -11.03 -13.27 -9.89
C ARG A 14 -10.89 -14.30 -8.78
N GLY A 15 -12.00 -14.78 -8.21
CA GLY A 15 -12.04 -15.80 -7.18
C GLY A 15 -12.74 -15.38 -5.90
N GLU A 16 -12.39 -16.03 -4.80
CA GLU A 16 -13.02 -15.80 -3.50
C GLU A 16 -12.21 -14.83 -2.64
N VAL A 17 -12.92 -13.87 -2.02
CA VAL A 17 -12.41 -13.00 -0.96
C VAL A 17 -13.15 -13.31 0.32
N LEU A 18 -12.43 -13.69 1.37
CA LEU A 18 -12.97 -14.05 2.68
C LEU A 18 -12.34 -13.17 3.75
N LEU A 19 -13.19 -12.48 4.50
CA LEU A 19 -12.82 -11.76 5.72
C LEU A 19 -13.38 -12.54 6.91
N ARG A 20 -12.52 -12.99 7.79
CA ARG A 20 -12.91 -13.73 8.99
C ARG A 20 -12.23 -13.17 10.23
N ARG A 21 -12.75 -13.57 11.38
CA ARG A 21 -12.23 -13.22 12.70
C ARG A 21 -11.94 -14.49 13.46
N ARG A 22 -10.80 -14.55 14.12
CA ARG A 22 -10.44 -15.58 15.07
C ARG A 22 -10.09 -14.99 16.43
N ILE A 23 -10.28 -15.76 17.48
CA ILE A 23 -9.80 -15.41 18.81
C ILE A 23 -8.55 -16.24 19.09
N ASP A 24 -7.45 -15.58 19.36
CA ASP A 24 -6.17 -16.18 19.67
C ASP A 24 -5.64 -15.58 20.99
N GLU A 25 -5.42 -16.43 21.99
CA GLU A 25 -4.99 -16.03 23.34
C GLU A 25 -5.82 -14.86 23.93
N GLY A 26 -7.10 -14.77 23.60
CA GLY A 26 -8.00 -13.69 24.03
C GLY A 26 -7.97 -12.43 23.17
N HIS A 27 -7.12 -12.39 22.16
CA HIS A 27 -7.05 -11.32 21.16
C HIS A 27 -7.94 -11.64 19.95
N CYS A 28 -8.65 -10.62 19.50
CA CYS A 28 -9.46 -10.70 18.30
C CYS A 28 -8.59 -10.35 17.08
N ILE A 29 -8.40 -11.30 16.17
CA ILE A 29 -7.58 -11.14 14.97
C ILE A 29 -8.50 -11.26 13.76
N GLU A 30 -8.47 -10.24 12.90
CA GLU A 30 -9.13 -10.21 11.60
C GLU A 30 -8.15 -10.70 10.53
N GLU A 31 -8.62 -11.57 9.64
CA GLU A 31 -7.80 -12.21 8.60
C GLU A 31 -8.47 -12.03 7.25
N LEU A 32 -7.68 -11.58 6.27
CA LEU A 32 -8.06 -11.49 4.87
C LEU A 32 -7.43 -12.66 4.09
N ILE A 33 -8.28 -13.41 3.39
CA ILE A 33 -7.89 -14.55 2.57
C ILE A 33 -8.43 -14.32 1.17
N ILE A 34 -7.55 -14.40 0.17
CA ILE A 34 -7.90 -14.23 -1.25
C ILE A 34 -7.52 -15.51 -1.98
N ASN A 35 -8.48 -16.15 -2.64
CA ASN A 35 -8.29 -17.42 -3.37
C ASN A 35 -7.67 -18.52 -2.51
N GLY A 36 -8.02 -18.57 -1.22
CA GLY A 36 -7.45 -19.53 -0.28
C GLY A 36 -6.04 -19.22 0.19
N VAL A 37 -5.44 -18.14 -0.30
CA VAL A 37 -4.13 -17.63 0.12
C VAL A 37 -4.31 -16.60 1.21
N PHE A 38 -3.53 -16.73 2.28
CA PHE A 38 -3.48 -15.73 3.34
C PHE A 38 -2.83 -14.44 2.80
N ALA A 39 -3.59 -13.35 2.79
CA ALA A 39 -3.11 -12.05 2.34
C ALA A 39 -2.54 -11.23 3.51
N MET A 40 -3.30 -11.04 4.58
CA MET A 40 -2.86 -10.29 5.77
C MET A 40 -3.74 -10.59 6.99
N ASP A 41 -3.29 -10.19 8.17
CA ASP A 41 -4.09 -10.16 9.39
C ASP A 41 -3.86 -8.89 10.24
N SER A 42 -4.65 -8.75 11.30
CA SER A 42 -4.57 -7.62 12.23
C SER A 42 -3.63 -7.86 13.42
N SER A 43 -2.88 -8.96 13.45
CA SER A 43 -2.02 -9.27 14.60
C SER A 43 -0.76 -8.41 14.67
N GLU A 44 -0.31 -7.91 13.52
CA GLU A 44 0.87 -7.07 13.40
C GLU A 44 0.69 -6.09 12.23
N THR A 45 0.61 -4.81 12.56
CA THR A 45 0.33 -3.73 11.60
C THR A 45 1.28 -2.54 11.79
N SER A 46 2.39 -2.73 12.52
CA SER A 46 3.38 -1.67 12.73
C SER A 46 4.10 -1.31 11.43
N THR A 47 4.22 -2.28 10.51
CA THR A 47 4.87 -2.06 9.22
C THR A 47 4.08 -1.14 8.29
N GLU A 48 2.75 -1.18 8.34
CA GLU A 48 1.87 -0.29 7.58
C GLU A 48 1.94 1.15 8.11
N SER A 49 2.09 1.31 9.44
CA SER A 49 2.36 2.62 10.05
C SER A 49 3.72 3.16 9.61
N MET A 50 4.76 2.33 9.67
CA MET A 50 6.10 2.70 9.21
C MET A 50 6.13 3.02 7.71
N LEU A 51 5.39 2.27 6.90
CA LEU A 51 5.25 2.52 5.46
C LEU A 51 4.69 3.92 5.19
N ALA A 52 3.64 4.32 5.92
CA ALA A 52 3.07 5.65 5.81
C ALA A 52 4.05 6.75 6.26
N GLU A 53 4.78 6.55 7.37
CA GLU A 53 5.78 7.48 7.88
C GLU A 53 6.93 7.69 6.89
N LEU A 54 7.46 6.60 6.34
CA LEU A 54 8.57 6.65 5.36
C LEU A 54 8.13 7.23 4.01
N ALA A 55 6.89 7.00 3.60
CA ALA A 55 6.33 7.59 2.38
C ALA A 55 6.09 9.09 2.50
N LEU A 56 5.88 9.60 3.72
CA LEU A 56 5.49 10.98 4.01
C LEU A 56 6.49 11.69 4.93
N PRO A 57 7.77 11.84 4.50
CA PRO A 57 8.80 12.44 5.33
C PRO A 57 8.65 13.96 5.50
N ASN A 58 7.73 14.59 4.79
CA ASN A 58 7.43 16.02 4.89
C ASN A 58 6.26 16.26 5.86
N GLU A 59 6.23 17.44 6.47
CA GLU A 59 5.19 17.81 7.45
C GLU A 59 3.77 17.88 6.85
N HIS A 60 3.65 18.01 5.53
CA HIS A 60 2.37 18.10 4.83
C HIS A 60 2.47 17.52 3.42
N ALA A 61 1.45 16.75 3.03
CA ALA A 61 1.24 16.27 1.68
C ALA A 61 -0.14 16.67 1.18
N GLN A 62 -0.23 17.23 -0.03
CA GLN A 62 -1.51 17.60 -0.62
C GLN A 62 -2.28 16.36 -1.07
N ARG A 63 -1.58 15.38 -1.68
CA ARG A 63 -2.25 14.25 -2.27
C ARG A 63 -1.39 12.98 -2.25
N VAL A 64 -1.99 11.90 -1.77
CA VAL A 64 -1.36 10.57 -1.65
C VAL A 64 -2.14 9.56 -2.48
N LEU A 65 -1.42 8.66 -3.17
CA LEU A 65 -1.98 7.48 -3.81
C LEU A 65 -1.58 6.24 -3.00
N VAL A 66 -2.56 5.41 -2.67
CA VAL A 66 -2.34 4.09 -2.08
C VAL A 66 -2.84 3.03 -3.07
N GLY A 67 -1.98 2.14 -3.50
CA GLY A 67 -2.33 0.93 -4.21
C GLY A 67 -2.53 -0.21 -3.22
N GLY A 68 -3.74 -0.79 -3.24
CA GLY A 68 -4.20 -1.77 -2.27
C GLY A 68 -4.95 -1.15 -1.09
N LEU A 69 -6.08 -1.75 -0.72
CA LEU A 69 -6.86 -1.40 0.47
C LEU A 69 -6.64 -2.43 1.58
N GLY A 70 -6.67 -3.73 1.23
CA GLY A 70 -6.56 -4.81 2.20
C GLY A 70 -7.55 -4.65 3.35
N LEU A 71 -7.07 -4.72 4.59
CA LEU A 71 -7.85 -4.45 5.80
C LEU A 71 -7.90 -2.95 6.17
N GLY A 72 -7.26 -2.06 5.38
CA GLY A 72 -7.32 -0.62 5.54
C GLY A 72 -6.27 -0.01 6.48
N TYR A 73 -5.29 -0.77 6.94
CA TYR A 73 -4.30 -0.30 7.93
C TYR A 73 -3.39 0.78 7.36
N THR A 74 -2.85 0.59 6.15
CA THR A 74 -2.02 1.58 5.45
C THR A 74 -2.81 2.87 5.20
N VAL A 75 -4.06 2.78 4.75
CA VAL A 75 -4.91 3.95 4.53
C VAL A 75 -5.20 4.67 5.84
N ALA A 76 -5.48 3.94 6.92
CA ALA A 76 -5.69 4.53 8.25
C ALA A 76 -4.42 5.23 8.77
N ALA A 77 -3.24 4.63 8.56
CA ALA A 77 -1.96 5.22 8.92
C ALA A 77 -1.67 6.51 8.14
N VAL A 78 -1.95 6.53 6.83
CA VAL A 78 -1.85 7.74 6.00
C VAL A 78 -2.85 8.81 6.45
N SER A 79 -4.10 8.43 6.78
CA SER A 79 -5.12 9.35 7.28
C SER A 79 -4.75 10.01 8.62
N ALA A 80 -3.90 9.36 9.41
CA ALA A 80 -3.37 9.92 10.66
C ALA A 80 -2.29 10.99 10.43
N GLN A 81 -1.72 11.06 9.22
CA GLN A 81 -0.74 12.07 8.83
C GLN A 81 -1.43 13.37 8.36
N ASN A 82 -0.63 14.42 8.19
CA ASN A 82 -1.11 15.70 7.66
C ASN A 82 -1.24 15.64 6.13
N VAL A 83 -2.35 15.08 5.64
CA VAL A 83 -2.64 14.86 4.22
C VAL A 83 -3.99 15.46 3.87
N ASP A 84 -4.09 16.17 2.73
CA ASP A 84 -5.34 16.80 2.28
C ASP A 84 -6.27 15.83 1.55
N ALA A 85 -5.71 14.91 0.74
CA ALA A 85 -6.48 13.94 -0.04
C ALA A 85 -5.73 12.62 -0.21
N ILE A 86 -6.50 11.53 -0.16
CA ILE A 86 -6.00 10.16 -0.33
C ILE A 86 -6.80 9.49 -1.45
N ASP A 87 -6.13 9.09 -2.51
CA ASP A 87 -6.69 8.23 -3.54
C ASP A 87 -6.27 6.78 -3.23
N VAL A 88 -7.21 5.86 -3.19
CA VAL A 88 -6.95 4.43 -2.98
C VAL A 88 -7.45 3.66 -4.18
N VAL A 89 -6.61 2.82 -4.76
CA VAL A 89 -6.99 1.94 -5.87
C VAL A 89 -6.94 0.51 -5.39
N GLU A 90 -8.10 -0.16 -5.45
CA GLU A 90 -8.28 -1.54 -4.97
C GLU A 90 -8.89 -2.39 -6.08
N ILE A 91 -8.27 -3.53 -6.35
CA ILE A 91 -8.70 -4.44 -7.42
C ILE A 91 -9.93 -5.26 -7.03
N GLU A 92 -10.10 -5.56 -5.74
CA GLU A 92 -11.25 -6.27 -5.21
C GLU A 92 -12.35 -5.30 -4.75
N GLU A 93 -13.34 -5.04 -5.62
CA GLU A 93 -14.43 -4.11 -5.37
C GLU A 93 -15.19 -4.42 -4.07
N CYS A 94 -15.25 -5.67 -3.67
CA CYS A 94 -15.91 -6.07 -2.42
C CYS A 94 -15.23 -5.47 -1.18
N LEU A 95 -13.91 -5.23 -1.18
CA LEU A 95 -13.21 -4.57 -0.08
C LEU A 95 -13.65 -3.11 0.07
N ILE A 96 -13.87 -2.43 -1.05
CA ILE A 96 -14.44 -1.07 -1.07
C ILE A 96 -15.86 -1.07 -0.50
N ASP A 97 -16.72 -2.01 -0.92
CA ASP A 97 -18.08 -2.16 -0.37
C ASP A 97 -18.04 -2.43 1.14
N TRP A 98 -17.15 -3.32 1.60
CA TRP A 98 -16.98 -3.63 3.01
C TRP A 98 -16.48 -2.44 3.83
N SER A 99 -15.62 -1.59 3.25
CA SER A 99 -15.17 -0.34 3.85
C SER A 99 -16.35 0.64 4.04
N HIS A 100 -17.15 0.87 3.00
CA HIS A 100 -18.33 1.73 3.10
C HIS A 100 -19.37 1.21 4.11
N ARG A 101 -19.52 -0.10 4.21
CA ARG A 101 -20.42 -0.75 5.19
C ARG A 101 -19.82 -0.80 6.60
N GLY A 102 -18.54 -0.54 6.77
CA GLY A 102 -17.85 -0.57 8.05
C GLY A 102 -17.82 -1.99 8.64
N VAL A 103 -17.50 -3.01 7.82
CA VAL A 103 -17.47 -4.43 8.24
C VAL A 103 -16.46 -4.63 9.37
N THR A 104 -15.33 -3.92 9.34
CA THR A 104 -14.41 -3.80 10.48
C THR A 104 -14.20 -2.33 10.82
N ALA A 105 -13.66 -2.06 12.01
CA ALA A 105 -13.39 -0.70 12.46
C ALA A 105 -12.34 -0.01 11.56
N THR A 106 -11.32 -0.75 11.12
CA THR A 106 -10.23 -0.23 10.29
C THR A 106 -10.70 0.05 8.86
N LEU A 107 -11.45 -0.86 8.25
CA LEU A 107 -12.09 -0.61 6.96
C LEU A 107 -13.01 0.61 7.01
N LYS A 108 -13.77 0.79 8.10
CA LYS A 108 -14.57 1.99 8.29
C LYS A 108 -13.72 3.26 8.40
N ALA A 109 -12.58 3.18 9.08
CA ALA A 109 -11.65 4.31 9.19
C ALA A 109 -11.01 4.66 7.83
N ALA A 110 -10.77 3.67 6.97
CA ALA A 110 -10.28 3.89 5.60
C ALA A 110 -11.28 4.67 4.72
N ALA A 111 -12.57 4.68 5.05
CA ALA A 111 -13.57 5.52 4.40
C ALA A 111 -13.62 6.95 4.99
N ASP A 112 -12.47 7.53 5.34
CA ASP A 112 -12.31 8.93 5.77
C ASP A 112 -12.84 9.89 4.68
N PRO A 113 -13.45 11.04 5.03
CA PRO A 113 -13.93 12.02 4.04
C PRO A 113 -12.87 12.53 3.05
N ARG A 114 -11.58 12.48 3.41
CA ARG A 114 -10.46 12.82 2.52
C ARG A 114 -10.07 11.69 1.58
N THR A 115 -10.59 10.47 1.81
CA THR A 115 -10.27 9.27 1.04
C THR A 115 -11.27 9.06 -0.09
N ARG A 116 -10.77 8.80 -1.28
CA ARG A 116 -11.53 8.37 -2.44
C ARG A 116 -11.11 6.95 -2.80
N LEU A 117 -12.06 6.02 -2.76
CA LEU A 117 -11.84 4.62 -3.09
C LEU A 117 -12.23 4.38 -4.55
N TYR A 118 -11.31 3.82 -5.33
CA TYR A 118 -11.50 3.50 -6.75
C TYR A 118 -11.35 1.99 -6.95
N ALA A 119 -12.38 1.36 -7.48
CA ALA A 119 -12.28 -0.02 -7.95
C ALA A 119 -11.51 -0.06 -9.26
N GLY A 120 -10.40 -0.80 -9.31
CA GLY A 120 -9.57 -0.90 -10.50
C GLY A 120 -8.18 -1.46 -10.23
N ASP A 121 -7.42 -1.53 -11.30
CA ASP A 121 -6.04 -2.01 -11.27
C ASP A 121 -5.08 -0.82 -11.18
N ILE A 122 -4.20 -0.82 -10.20
CA ILE A 122 -3.20 0.24 -9.99
C ILE A 122 -2.25 0.37 -11.19
N ARG A 123 -2.00 -0.72 -11.93
CA ARG A 123 -1.17 -0.71 -13.14
C ARG A 123 -1.76 0.21 -14.22
N GLU A 124 -3.07 0.25 -14.34
CA GLU A 124 -3.76 1.12 -15.30
C GLU A 124 -3.60 2.59 -14.94
N VAL A 125 -3.52 2.93 -13.65
CA VAL A 125 -3.31 4.30 -13.17
C VAL A 125 -1.94 4.85 -13.59
N PHE A 126 -0.94 4.00 -13.66
CA PHE A 126 0.41 4.39 -14.11
C PHE A 126 0.56 4.41 -15.64
N GLY A 127 -0.32 3.71 -16.35
CA GLY A 127 -0.42 3.72 -17.81
C GLY A 127 -1.18 4.95 -18.34
N ASP A 128 -1.72 4.81 -19.55
CA ASP A 128 -2.55 5.84 -20.22
C ASP A 128 -4.05 5.62 -19.98
N ALA A 129 -4.41 5.02 -18.85
CA ALA A 129 -5.79 4.63 -18.59
C ALA A 129 -6.72 5.82 -18.44
N SER A 130 -7.89 5.70 -19.02
CA SER A 130 -8.97 6.68 -18.97
C SER A 130 -9.81 6.59 -17.69
N HIS A 131 -9.53 5.62 -16.82
CA HIS A 131 -10.33 5.33 -15.62
C HIS A 131 -9.42 5.27 -14.38
N GLY A 132 -9.82 5.98 -13.32
CA GLY A 132 -9.09 6.04 -12.06
C GLY A 132 -8.60 7.43 -11.69
N PRO A 133 -7.87 7.57 -10.57
CA PRO A 133 -7.34 8.85 -10.14
C PRO A 133 -6.20 9.30 -11.05
N VAL A 134 -6.11 10.61 -11.27
CA VAL A 134 -5.09 11.23 -12.10
C VAL A 134 -4.13 12.02 -11.23
N GLY A 135 -2.82 11.67 -11.30
CA GLY A 135 -1.74 12.36 -10.57
C GLY A 135 -1.46 13.79 -11.05
N PRO A 136 -0.35 14.41 -10.62
CA PRO A 136 0.69 13.78 -9.81
C PRO A 136 0.34 13.68 -8.31
N TRP A 137 1.16 12.90 -7.55
CA TRP A 137 1.01 12.70 -6.10
C TRP A 137 2.31 13.04 -5.36
N ASP A 138 2.17 13.51 -4.11
CA ASP A 138 3.31 13.76 -3.22
C ASP A 138 3.86 12.47 -2.61
N ALA A 139 3.02 11.46 -2.50
CA ALA A 139 3.45 10.10 -2.19
C ALA A 139 2.64 9.08 -2.98
N ILE A 140 3.30 8.00 -3.38
CA ILE A 140 2.69 6.79 -3.93
C ILE A 140 3.13 5.64 -3.05
N ILE A 141 2.17 4.91 -2.50
CA ILE A 141 2.39 3.77 -1.62
C ILE A 141 1.86 2.52 -2.32
N LEU A 142 2.72 1.54 -2.55
CA LEU A 142 2.34 0.24 -3.10
C LEU A 142 2.33 -0.80 -1.98
N ASP A 143 1.12 -1.18 -1.59
CA ASP A 143 0.81 -2.19 -0.59
C ASP A 143 -0.21 -3.18 -1.20
N VAL A 144 0.16 -3.76 -2.34
CA VAL A 144 -0.74 -4.56 -3.20
C VAL A 144 -0.56 -6.06 -3.06
N ASP A 145 0.65 -6.51 -2.73
CA ASP A 145 1.05 -7.91 -2.59
C ASP A 145 2.02 -8.07 -1.42
N ASN A 146 2.44 -9.30 -1.17
CA ASN A 146 3.52 -9.58 -0.22
C ASN A 146 4.93 -9.33 -0.81
N GLY A 147 5.01 -8.56 -1.90
CA GLY A 147 6.21 -8.27 -2.69
C GLY A 147 6.29 -9.10 -3.96
N PRO A 148 7.30 -8.85 -4.84
CA PRO A 148 7.38 -9.47 -6.17
C PRO A 148 7.57 -10.99 -6.16
N ASP A 149 8.07 -11.56 -5.07
CA ASP A 149 8.28 -13.00 -4.93
C ASP A 149 7.03 -13.73 -4.38
N PHE A 150 6.00 -12.98 -3.94
CA PHE A 150 4.80 -13.52 -3.27
C PHE A 150 3.55 -12.76 -3.73
N LEU A 151 3.26 -12.88 -5.02
CA LEU A 151 2.13 -12.21 -5.64
C LEU A 151 0.81 -12.87 -5.27
N VAL A 152 -0.19 -12.06 -4.93
CA VAL A 152 -1.59 -12.48 -4.78
C VAL A 152 -2.22 -12.63 -6.18
N PHE A 153 -1.84 -11.74 -7.11
CA PHE A 153 -2.20 -11.79 -8.52
C PHE A 153 -0.93 -11.76 -9.37
N GLU A 154 -0.75 -12.78 -10.24
CA GLU A 154 0.46 -12.93 -11.06
C GLU A 154 0.73 -11.69 -11.94
N GLU A 155 -0.31 -11.04 -12.42
CA GLU A 155 -0.23 -9.85 -13.26
C GLU A 155 0.42 -8.66 -12.54
N ASN A 156 0.40 -8.62 -11.20
CA ASN A 156 1.06 -7.57 -10.43
C ASN A 156 2.60 -7.59 -10.57
N SER A 157 3.17 -8.67 -11.13
CA SER A 157 4.59 -8.73 -11.49
C SER A 157 5.03 -7.54 -12.35
N ASP A 158 4.13 -7.01 -13.20
CA ASP A 158 4.39 -5.84 -14.04
C ASP A 158 4.73 -4.57 -13.25
N LEU A 159 4.17 -4.41 -12.04
CA LEU A 159 4.47 -3.27 -11.15
C LEU A 159 5.94 -3.21 -10.74
N TYR A 160 6.56 -4.37 -10.57
CA TYR A 160 7.93 -4.52 -10.07
C TYR A 160 8.98 -4.57 -11.20
N THR A 161 8.55 -4.48 -12.46
CA THR A 161 9.48 -4.33 -13.60
C THR A 161 10.10 -2.92 -13.62
N ASP A 162 11.24 -2.74 -14.27
CA ASP A 162 11.85 -1.43 -14.49
C ASP A 162 10.84 -0.45 -15.15
N ALA A 163 9.99 -0.93 -16.04
CA ALA A 163 8.97 -0.12 -16.71
C ALA A 163 7.86 0.31 -15.75
N GLY A 164 7.30 -0.63 -14.97
CA GLY A 164 6.25 -0.34 -13.98
C GLY A 164 6.72 0.62 -12.90
N LEU A 165 7.92 0.37 -12.33
CA LEU A 165 8.52 1.22 -11.31
C LEU A 165 8.79 2.65 -11.85
N ARG A 166 9.28 2.79 -13.09
CA ARG A 166 9.46 4.11 -13.74
C ARG A 166 8.13 4.80 -14.01
N ALA A 167 7.10 4.06 -14.39
CA ALA A 167 5.76 4.60 -14.61
C ALA A 167 5.19 5.18 -13.31
N ALA A 168 5.27 4.44 -12.20
CA ALA A 168 4.88 4.92 -10.88
C ALA A 168 5.68 6.16 -10.45
N TYR A 169 7.02 6.10 -10.58
CA TYR A 169 7.91 7.20 -10.22
C TYR A 169 7.63 8.47 -11.03
N ALA A 170 7.30 8.36 -12.31
CA ALA A 170 6.98 9.51 -13.17
C ALA A 170 5.70 10.25 -12.74
N ARG A 171 4.82 9.59 -11.97
CA ARG A 171 3.57 10.19 -11.44
C ARG A 171 3.77 10.95 -10.13
N LEU A 172 4.97 10.98 -9.56
CA LEU A 172 5.29 11.77 -8.38
C LEU A 172 5.43 13.25 -8.71
N THR A 173 5.06 14.12 -7.77
CA THR A 173 5.46 15.53 -7.76
C THR A 173 6.98 15.65 -7.55
N PRO A 174 7.61 16.78 -7.91
CA PRO A 174 8.98 17.08 -7.48
C PRO A 174 9.07 17.08 -5.95
N GLY A 175 9.95 16.26 -5.38
CA GLY A 175 10.08 16.04 -3.94
C GLY A 175 9.15 14.96 -3.38
N GLY A 176 8.33 14.31 -4.22
CA GLY A 176 7.45 13.22 -3.84
C GLY A 176 8.19 11.89 -3.67
N THR A 177 7.57 10.93 -2.97
CA THR A 177 8.17 9.64 -2.60
C THR A 177 7.30 8.48 -3.10
N LEU A 178 7.94 7.50 -3.74
CA LEU A 178 7.38 6.16 -3.95
C LEU A 178 7.82 5.27 -2.79
N ALA A 179 6.88 4.58 -2.14
CA ALA A 179 7.15 3.60 -1.10
C ALA A 179 6.51 2.26 -1.46
N ILE A 180 7.23 1.16 -1.24
CA ILE A 180 6.80 -0.20 -1.58
C ILE A 180 7.02 -1.11 -0.39
N TRP A 181 5.99 -1.82 0.05
CA TRP A 181 6.07 -2.81 1.11
C TRP A 181 6.36 -4.20 0.55
N CYS A 182 7.20 -4.98 1.25
CA CYS A 182 7.49 -6.38 0.94
C CYS A 182 7.62 -7.20 2.23
N GLN A 183 7.10 -8.42 2.21
CA GLN A 183 7.19 -9.33 3.37
C GLN A 183 8.60 -9.81 3.70
N CYS A 184 9.56 -9.57 2.82
CA CYS A 184 10.99 -9.85 3.05
C CYS A 184 11.85 -8.96 2.14
N PRO A 185 13.17 -8.84 2.42
CA PRO A 185 14.11 -8.18 1.53
C PRO A 185 14.17 -8.83 0.14
N VAL A 186 14.12 -7.99 -0.90
CA VAL A 186 14.18 -8.40 -2.32
C VAL A 186 15.33 -7.67 -3.01
N PRO A 187 16.54 -8.25 -3.09
CA PRO A 187 17.71 -7.59 -3.66
C PRO A 187 17.53 -7.15 -5.11
N ALA A 188 16.74 -7.88 -5.89
CA ALA A 188 16.44 -7.54 -7.28
C ALA A 188 15.62 -6.24 -7.38
N LEU A 189 14.64 -6.04 -6.46
CA LEU A 189 13.86 -4.81 -6.38
C LEU A 189 14.72 -3.63 -5.94
N SER A 190 15.54 -3.81 -4.89
CA SER A 190 16.50 -2.79 -4.44
C SER A 190 17.39 -2.32 -5.59
N ALA A 191 17.99 -3.25 -6.34
CA ALA A 191 18.80 -2.93 -7.50
C ALA A 191 18.03 -2.24 -8.64
N ALA A 192 16.76 -2.62 -8.86
CA ALA A 192 15.90 -1.97 -9.86
C ALA A 192 15.61 -0.52 -9.50
N LEU A 193 15.26 -0.25 -8.24
CA LEU A 193 14.99 1.08 -7.74
C LEU A 193 16.23 1.98 -7.80
N GLN A 194 17.42 1.46 -7.43
CA GLN A 194 18.69 2.20 -7.53
C GLN A 194 19.04 2.59 -8.98
N ARG A 195 18.62 1.78 -9.98
CA ARG A 195 18.78 2.18 -11.40
C ARG A 195 17.84 3.30 -11.84
N ILE A 196 16.75 3.53 -11.09
CA ILE A 196 15.79 4.61 -11.37
C ILE A 196 16.29 5.91 -10.77
N ALA A 197 16.64 5.89 -9.49
CA ALA A 197 17.24 7.06 -8.82
C ALA A 197 18.19 6.64 -7.69
N PRO A 198 19.30 7.37 -7.48
CA PRO A 198 20.26 7.11 -6.40
C PRO A 198 19.69 7.33 -4.99
N SER A 199 18.51 7.95 -4.88
CA SER A 199 17.80 8.17 -3.61
C SER A 199 17.04 6.96 -3.12
N ALA A 200 17.15 5.80 -3.80
CA ALA A 200 16.50 4.57 -3.37
C ALA A 200 17.13 4.03 -2.08
N GLU A 201 16.29 3.78 -1.09
CA GLU A 201 16.65 3.24 0.22
C GLU A 201 15.85 1.97 0.52
N GLU A 202 16.47 1.04 1.24
CA GLU A 202 15.84 -0.17 1.76
C GLU A 202 15.83 -0.08 3.28
N HIS A 203 14.64 -0.22 3.87
CA HIS A 203 14.43 -0.21 5.32
C HIS A 203 13.99 -1.60 5.76
N ILE A 204 14.83 -2.28 6.54
CA ILE A 204 14.51 -3.60 7.11
C ILE A 204 13.90 -3.38 8.49
N ILE A 205 12.69 -3.92 8.67
CA ILE A 205 11.91 -3.80 9.90
C ILE A 205 11.77 -5.18 10.53
N GLU A 206 12.40 -5.37 11.66
CA GLU A 206 12.27 -6.62 12.42
C GLU A 206 10.97 -6.61 13.22
N VAL A 207 10.15 -7.63 12.99
CA VAL A 207 8.89 -7.86 13.69
C VAL A 207 8.97 -9.21 14.39
N VAL A 208 8.60 -9.23 15.67
CA VAL A 208 8.57 -10.45 16.47
C VAL A 208 7.13 -10.93 16.61
N ARG A 209 6.85 -12.15 16.12
CA ARG A 209 5.57 -12.83 16.31
C ARG A 209 5.80 -14.11 17.12
N GLY A 210 5.37 -14.10 18.37
CA GLY A 210 5.65 -15.20 19.30
C GLY A 210 7.14 -15.38 19.54
N GLN A 211 7.69 -16.54 19.15
CA GLN A 211 9.13 -16.83 19.28
C GLN A 211 9.92 -16.66 17.95
N ARG A 212 9.30 -16.12 16.91
CA ARG A 212 9.90 -15.95 15.59
C ARG A 212 10.09 -14.47 15.27
N SER A 213 11.26 -14.14 14.70
CA SER A 213 11.53 -12.83 14.12
C SER A 213 11.40 -12.92 12.61
N PHE A 214 10.78 -11.90 12.01
CA PHE A 214 10.62 -11.72 10.58
C PHE A 214 11.20 -10.36 10.19
N GLY A 215 11.95 -10.31 9.09
CA GLY A 215 12.43 -9.06 8.52
C GLY A 215 11.54 -8.66 7.35
N TYR A 216 10.67 -7.67 7.55
CA TYR A 216 9.94 -7.02 6.45
C TYR A 216 10.82 -5.96 5.81
N ALA A 217 10.54 -5.62 4.55
CA ALA A 217 11.27 -4.58 3.85
C ALA A 217 10.33 -3.49 3.34
N ILE A 218 10.71 -2.23 3.53
CA ILE A 218 10.09 -1.07 2.90
C ILE A 218 11.14 -0.43 2.03
N TYR A 219 10.79 -0.22 0.76
CA TYR A 219 11.63 0.48 -0.20
C TYR A 219 11.10 1.88 -0.42
N THR A 220 11.96 2.89 -0.38
CA THR A 220 11.60 4.27 -0.68
C THR A 220 12.45 4.83 -1.81
N LEU A 221 11.83 5.67 -2.64
CA LEU A 221 12.46 6.31 -3.78
C LEU A 221 11.91 7.72 -3.94
N SER A 222 12.71 8.75 -3.63
CA SER A 222 12.28 10.14 -3.72
C SER A 222 12.63 10.77 -5.05
N ARG A 223 11.68 11.54 -5.62
CA ARG A 223 11.92 12.37 -6.79
C ARG A 223 12.62 13.68 -6.37
N PRO A 224 13.72 14.09 -7.02
CA PRO A 224 14.37 15.35 -6.70
C PRO A 224 13.39 16.52 -6.76
N ARG A 225 13.53 17.47 -5.85
CA ARG A 225 12.84 18.76 -5.97
C ARG A 225 13.42 19.52 -7.16
N ASP A 226 12.55 20.21 -7.91
CA ASP A 226 13.03 21.11 -8.95
C ASP A 226 13.93 22.15 -8.27
N SER A 227 15.16 22.31 -8.75
CA SER A 227 16.03 23.40 -8.32
C SER A 227 15.36 24.70 -8.76
N ILE A 228 14.65 25.35 -7.83
CA ILE A 228 14.17 26.71 -8.03
C ILE A 228 15.41 27.50 -8.35
N GLY A 229 15.50 27.98 -9.61
CA GLY A 229 16.62 28.79 -10.08
C GLY A 229 16.85 29.91 -9.09
N ARG A 230 18.01 29.90 -8.43
CA ARG A 230 18.55 31.09 -7.80
C ARG A 230 18.70 32.11 -8.92
N ALA A 231 17.65 32.88 -9.17
CA ALA A 231 17.77 34.11 -9.95
C ALA A 231 18.85 34.94 -9.27
N ARG A 232 19.96 35.09 -9.95
CA ARG A 232 21.02 36.01 -9.60
C ARG A 232 20.38 37.40 -9.43
N GLN A 233 20.36 37.89 -8.22
CA GLN A 233 20.36 39.33 -8.00
C GLN A 233 21.83 39.74 -8.07
N GLU A 234 22.23 40.21 -9.23
CA GLU A 234 23.36 41.15 -9.40
C GLU A 234 22.81 42.56 -9.41
#